data_89a9153464dc4065737cd1d2d9cda540
#
_entry.id   89a9153464dc4065737cd1d2d9cda540
#
_cell.length_a   1.000
_cell.length_b   1.000
_cell.length_c   1.000
_cell.angle_alpha   90.00
_cell.angle_beta   90.00
_cell.angle_gamma   90.00
#
_symmetry.space_group_name_H-M   'P 1'
#
loop_
_entity.id
_entity.type
_entity.pdbx_description
1 polymer ?
#
loop_
_entity_poly.entity_id
_entity_poly.type
_entity_poly.pdbx_seq_one_letter_code
_entity_poly.pdbx_strand_id
1 'polypeptide(L)' 'MPDEPIKKALEVFELTLPITREQLDHKRRELLHTWNPHRFAHLTNNPRKYMQMVKKGEAMTKDIEEAYRLLLERFTKQSD' A
#
# COMPACT_ATOMS: atom_id res chain seq x y z
N MET A 1 -8.16 -18.98 -7.92
CA MET A 1 -8.69 -18.05 -8.94
C MET A 1 -7.61 -17.06 -9.33
N PRO A 2 -7.37 -16.89 -10.63
CA PRO A 2 -6.32 -15.96 -11.08
C PRO A 2 -6.54 -14.51 -10.68
N ASP A 3 -7.78 -14.14 -10.34
CA ASP A 3 -8.13 -12.76 -9.99
C ASP A 3 -7.97 -12.43 -8.51
N GLU A 4 -7.72 -13.43 -7.66
CA GLU A 4 -7.62 -13.20 -6.23
C GLU A 4 -6.49 -12.28 -5.82
N PRO A 5 -5.25 -12.43 -6.36
CA PRO A 5 -4.18 -11.49 -6.01
C PRO A 5 -4.51 -10.05 -6.39
N ILE A 6 -5.16 -9.87 -7.54
CA ILE A 6 -5.60 -8.54 -7.99
C ILE A 6 -6.68 -7.98 -7.08
N LYS A 7 -7.62 -8.82 -6.68
CA LYS A 7 -8.69 -8.41 -5.78
C LYS A 7 -8.13 -7.95 -4.43
N LYS A 8 -7.18 -8.70 -3.88
CA LYS A 8 -6.53 -8.31 -2.62
C LYS A 8 -5.75 -7.01 -2.77
N ALA A 9 -5.05 -6.85 -3.91
CA ALA A 9 -4.31 -5.63 -4.18
C ALA A 9 -5.23 -4.42 -4.24
N LEU A 10 -6.41 -4.57 -4.86
CA LEU A 10 -7.41 -3.50 -4.91
C LEU A 10 -7.93 -3.17 -3.52
N GLU A 11 -8.11 -4.17 -2.67
CA GLU A 11 -8.55 -3.96 -1.29
C GLU A 11 -7.50 -3.18 -0.50
N VAL A 12 -6.21 -3.50 -0.68
CA VAL A 12 -5.13 -2.77 -0.01
C VAL A 12 -5.16 -1.29 -0.37
N PHE A 13 -5.44 -0.99 -1.63
CA PHE A 13 -5.49 0.38 -2.13
C PHE A 13 -6.87 1.02 -1.98
N GLU A 14 -7.87 0.24 -1.56
CA GLU A 14 -9.25 0.72 -1.44
C GLU A 14 -9.77 1.28 -2.76
N LEU A 15 -9.41 0.62 -3.86
CA LEU A 15 -9.81 1.02 -5.21
C LEU A 15 -10.67 -0.05 -5.85
N THR A 16 -11.50 0.37 -6.79
CA THR A 16 -12.32 -0.53 -7.61
C THR A 16 -11.99 -0.31 -9.08
N LEU A 17 -12.04 -1.39 -9.86
CA LEU A 17 -11.81 -1.30 -11.30
C LEU A 17 -12.98 -0.60 -11.98
N PRO A 18 -12.74 0.15 -13.05
CA PRO A 18 -11.44 0.42 -13.67
C PRO A 18 -10.66 1.49 -12.92
N ILE A 19 -9.34 1.41 -12.96
CA ILE A 19 -8.46 2.39 -12.33
C ILE A 19 -7.47 2.93 -13.37
N THR A 20 -6.99 4.16 -13.12
CA THR A 20 -5.94 4.74 -13.95
C THR A 20 -4.59 4.59 -13.25
N ARG A 21 -3.53 4.71 -14.02
CA ARG A 21 -2.17 4.72 -13.48
C ARG A 21 -2.00 5.86 -12.48
N GLU A 22 -2.59 7.01 -12.78
CA GLU A 22 -2.51 8.18 -11.91
C GLU A 22 -3.19 7.93 -10.56
N GLN A 23 -4.36 7.30 -10.59
CA GLN A 23 -5.06 6.94 -9.36
C GLN A 23 -4.21 5.98 -8.52
N LEU A 24 -3.61 4.99 -9.15
CA LEU A 24 -2.77 4.02 -8.49
C LEU A 24 -1.56 4.67 -7.84
N ASP A 25 -0.85 5.51 -8.59
CA ASP A 25 0.36 6.19 -8.08
C ASP A 25 0.02 7.15 -6.94
N HIS A 26 -1.09 7.88 -7.07
CA HIS A 26 -1.54 8.81 -6.05
C HIS A 26 -1.87 8.06 -4.75
N LYS A 27 -2.62 6.99 -4.86
CA LYS A 27 -3.03 6.20 -3.69
C LYS A 27 -1.81 5.55 -3.02
N ARG A 28 -0.85 5.09 -3.81
CA ARG A 28 0.39 4.53 -3.27
C ARG A 28 1.11 5.57 -2.41
N ARG A 29 1.25 6.79 -2.92
CA ARG A 29 1.91 7.88 -2.17
C ARG A 29 1.16 8.21 -0.89
N GLU A 30 -0.18 8.27 -0.94
CA GLU A 30 -0.98 8.51 0.26
C GLU A 30 -0.75 7.45 1.31
N LEU A 31 -0.81 6.18 0.90
CA LEU A 31 -0.67 5.07 1.84
C LEU A 31 0.74 5.00 2.44
N LEU A 32 1.76 5.22 1.62
CA LEU A 32 3.13 5.23 2.11
C LEU A 32 3.36 6.38 3.08
N HIS A 33 2.74 7.53 2.83
CA HIS A 33 2.81 8.66 3.75
C HIS A 33 2.13 8.32 5.07
N THR A 34 0.95 7.70 5.02
CA THR A 34 0.20 7.29 6.20
C THR A 34 1.02 6.36 7.10
N TRP A 35 1.78 5.46 6.52
CA TRP A 35 2.55 4.46 7.26
C TRP A 35 4.03 4.79 7.39
N ASN A 36 4.42 6.02 7.06
CA ASN A 36 5.79 6.49 7.22
C ASN A 36 6.14 6.55 8.71
N PRO A 37 7.27 5.93 9.12
CA PRO A 37 7.66 5.93 10.54
C PRO A 37 7.81 7.31 11.15
N HIS A 38 8.17 8.31 10.36
CA HIS A 38 8.32 9.68 10.87
C HIS A 38 7.03 10.23 11.46
N ARG A 39 5.87 9.73 11.01
CA ARG A 39 4.59 10.15 11.55
C ARG A 39 4.35 9.67 12.98
N PHE A 40 5.11 8.67 13.41
CA PHE A 40 4.97 8.10 14.75
C PHE A 40 6.02 8.60 15.71
N ALA A 41 6.82 9.57 15.29
CA ALA A 41 7.91 10.11 16.12
C ALA A 41 7.39 10.69 17.45
N HIS A 42 6.15 11.18 17.47
CA HIS A 42 5.55 11.70 18.69
C HIS A 42 5.30 10.62 19.75
N LEU A 43 5.38 9.35 19.37
CA LEU A 43 5.17 8.23 20.28
C LEU A 43 6.44 7.73 20.92
N THR A 44 7.57 8.41 20.70
CA THR A 44 8.88 7.99 21.25
C THR A 44 8.89 7.96 22.77
N ASN A 45 8.02 8.73 23.43
CA ASN A 45 7.88 8.71 24.88
C ASN A 45 7.08 7.47 25.36
N ASN A 46 6.57 6.66 24.45
CA ASN A 46 5.91 5.39 24.75
C ASN A 46 6.54 4.32 23.85
N PRO A 47 7.69 3.75 24.25
CA PRO A 47 8.45 2.86 23.35
C PRO A 47 7.67 1.65 22.84
N ARG A 48 6.82 1.07 23.69
CA ARG A 48 6.04 -0.11 23.30
C ARG A 48 5.09 0.23 22.16
N LYS A 49 4.35 1.33 22.30
CA LYS A 49 3.40 1.75 21.28
C LYS A 49 4.12 2.17 20.00
N TYR A 50 5.24 2.88 20.16
CA TYR A 50 6.05 3.29 19.02
C TYR A 50 6.51 2.07 18.21
N MET A 51 7.03 1.04 18.89
CA MET A 51 7.49 -0.17 18.23
C MET A 51 6.36 -0.91 17.53
N GLN A 52 5.18 -0.95 18.15
CA GLN A 52 4.01 -1.58 17.52
C GLN A 52 3.63 -0.87 16.23
N MET A 53 3.64 0.46 16.24
CA MET A 53 3.29 1.24 15.06
C MET A 53 4.33 1.12 13.97
N VAL A 54 5.62 1.08 14.33
CA VAL A 54 6.69 0.89 13.36
C VAL A 54 6.58 -0.47 12.68
N LYS A 55 6.35 -1.51 13.45
CA LYS A 55 6.20 -2.87 12.90
C LYS A 55 4.98 -2.97 11.98
N LYS A 56 3.87 -2.37 12.40
CA LYS A 56 2.68 -2.35 11.58
C LYS A 56 2.92 -1.59 10.28
N GLY A 57 3.61 -0.46 10.36
CA GLY A 57 3.96 0.33 9.20
C GLY A 57 4.85 -0.42 8.22
N GLU A 58 5.80 -1.19 8.72
CA GLU A 58 6.65 -2.02 7.87
C GLU A 58 5.85 -3.09 7.13
N ALA A 59 4.94 -3.75 7.84
CA ALA A 59 4.07 -4.75 7.24
C ALA A 59 3.15 -4.13 6.19
N MET A 60 2.57 -2.98 6.50
CA MET A 60 1.69 -2.28 5.55
C MET A 60 2.46 -1.80 4.33
N THR A 61 3.68 -1.29 4.52
CA THR A 61 4.52 -0.85 3.41
C THR A 61 4.81 -2.01 2.46
N LYS A 62 5.10 -3.18 3.01
CA LYS A 62 5.35 -4.37 2.21
C LYS A 62 4.11 -4.74 1.39
N ASP A 63 2.94 -4.75 2.03
CA ASP A 63 1.68 -5.06 1.36
C ASP A 63 1.37 -4.06 0.26
N ILE A 64 1.61 -2.78 0.51
CA ILE A 64 1.39 -1.71 -0.45
C ILE A 64 2.28 -1.91 -1.69
N GLU A 65 3.55 -2.21 -1.48
CA GLU A 65 4.48 -2.40 -2.59
C GLU A 65 4.15 -3.65 -3.41
N GLU A 66 3.77 -4.73 -2.76
CA GLU A 66 3.36 -5.95 -3.46
C GLU A 66 2.09 -5.71 -4.28
N ALA A 67 1.11 -5.04 -3.67
CA ALA A 67 -0.15 -4.72 -4.35
C ALA A 67 0.10 -3.79 -5.54
N TYR A 68 0.96 -2.80 -5.36
CA TYR A 68 1.32 -1.88 -6.43
C TYR A 68 1.93 -2.64 -7.61
N ARG A 69 2.86 -3.54 -7.35
CA ARG A 69 3.52 -4.33 -8.39
C ARG A 69 2.51 -5.17 -9.18
N LEU A 70 1.60 -5.83 -8.46
CA LEU A 70 0.58 -6.65 -9.11
C LEU A 70 -0.36 -5.83 -10.00
N LEU A 71 -0.79 -4.68 -9.52
CA LEU A 71 -1.66 -3.81 -10.30
C LEU A 71 -0.92 -3.19 -11.48
N LEU A 72 0.36 -2.88 -11.29
CA LEU A 72 1.18 -2.34 -12.36
C LEU A 72 1.37 -3.34 -13.49
N GLU A 73 1.58 -4.61 -13.16
CA GLU A 73 1.69 -5.69 -14.14
C GLU A 73 0.42 -5.80 -14.99
N ARG A 74 -0.74 -5.60 -14.35
CA ARG A 74 -2.01 -5.62 -15.07
C ARG A 74 -2.07 -4.52 -16.12
N PHE A 75 -1.61 -3.31 -15.80
CA PHE A 75 -1.55 -2.22 -16.78
C PHE A 75 -0.63 -2.56 -17.93
N THR A 76 0.53 -3.12 -17.64
CA THR A 76 1.50 -3.50 -18.66
C THR A 76 0.91 -4.52 -19.63
N LYS A 77 0.19 -5.50 -19.11
CA LYS A 77 -0.46 -6.51 -19.94
C LYS A 77 -1.58 -5.93 -20.79
N GLN A 78 -2.27 -4.93 -20.27
CA GLN A 78 -3.38 -4.30 -21.01
C GLN A 78 -2.90 -3.37 -22.12
N SER A 79 -1.68 -2.87 -22.05
CA SER A 79 -1.17 -1.95 -23.05
C SER A 79 -0.71 -2.67 -24.32
N ASP A 80 -0.70 -3.95 -24.31
CA ASP A 80 -0.43 -4.76 -25.50
C ASP A 80 -1.72 -5.05 -26.27
#